data_d00d9af2f841961ce6fceca4db15a084
#
_entry.id   d00d9af2f841961ce6fceca4db15a084
#
_cell.length_a   1.000
_cell.length_b   1.000
_cell.length_c   1.000
_cell.angle_alpha   90.00
_cell.angle_beta   90.00
_cell.angle_gamma   90.00
#
_symmetry.space_group_name_H-M   'P 1'
#
loop_
_entity.id
_entity.type
_entity.pdbx_description
1 polymer ?
#
loop_
_entity_poly.entity_id
_entity_poly.type
_entity_poly.pdbx_seq_one_letter_code
_entity_poly.pdbx_strand_id
1 'polypeptide(L)'
;MKNLKFLAAFLLPYLSPLGAIAQSRETAASGDGIIYASVFAGDFSLLLSIVIGVVATFFVFRAASRMGGGLFGTVLNFIAGGMVFVVLGSVSIFLENWFPDAWFGVINTALFATGYILMVVGANKLLKGIMST
;
A
#
# COMPACT_ATOMS: atom_id res chain seq x y z
N MET A 1 23.11 -7.30 14.78
CA MET A 1 23.13 -7.36 13.29
C MET A 1 22.40 -8.57 12.67
N LYS A 2 21.83 -9.50 13.46
CA LYS A 2 21.05 -10.63 12.91
C LYS A 2 19.63 -10.25 12.44
N ASN A 3 19.07 -9.17 12.95
CA ASN A 3 17.67 -8.76 12.67
C ASN A 3 17.49 -8.05 11.31
N LEU A 4 18.58 -7.53 10.72
CA LEU A 4 18.52 -6.85 9.42
C LEU A 4 18.26 -7.83 8.27
N LYS A 5 18.76 -9.07 8.38
CA LYS A 5 18.51 -10.12 7.37
C LYS A 5 17.05 -10.60 7.39
N PHE A 6 16.41 -10.62 8.57
CA PHE A 6 14.99 -10.94 8.69
C PHE A 6 14.09 -9.86 8.10
N LEU A 7 14.44 -8.59 8.32
CA LEU A 7 13.70 -7.46 7.77
C LEU A 7 13.83 -7.41 6.24
N ALA A 8 15.01 -7.69 5.70
CA ALA A 8 15.24 -7.78 4.26
C ALA A 8 14.46 -8.95 3.63
N ALA A 9 14.43 -10.14 4.26
CA ALA A 9 13.69 -11.28 3.77
C ALA A 9 12.16 -11.06 3.81
N PHE A 10 11.66 -10.22 4.72
CA PHE A 10 10.24 -9.87 4.81
C PHE A 10 9.85 -8.77 3.80
N LEU A 11 10.76 -7.87 3.44
CA LEU A 11 10.53 -6.80 2.47
C LEU A 11 10.72 -7.24 1.01
N LEU A 12 11.56 -8.24 0.75
CA LEU A 12 11.84 -8.74 -0.61
C LEU A 12 10.58 -9.19 -1.38
N PRO A 13 9.62 -9.94 -0.81
CA PRO A 13 8.41 -10.31 -1.53
C PRO A 13 7.47 -9.13 -1.82
N TYR A 14 7.57 -8.03 -1.08
CA TYR A 14 6.78 -6.82 -1.34
C TYR A 14 7.42 -5.87 -2.36
N LEU A 15 8.72 -6.00 -2.60
CA LEU A 15 9.44 -5.26 -3.65
C LEU A 15 9.37 -5.95 -5.02
N SER A 16 9.11 -7.26 -5.05
CA SER A 16 9.01 -8.03 -6.30
C SER A 16 7.83 -7.61 -7.21
N PRO A 17 6.62 -7.26 -6.73
CA PRO A 17 5.55 -6.83 -7.62
C PRO A 17 5.83 -5.48 -8.30
N LEU A 18 6.61 -4.59 -7.67
CA LEU A 18 7.02 -3.32 -8.30
C LEU A 18 7.95 -3.55 -9.50
N GLY A 19 8.84 -4.54 -9.43
CA GLY A 19 9.68 -4.95 -10.55
C GLY A 19 8.90 -5.65 -11.68
N ALA A 20 7.88 -6.43 -11.33
CA ALA A 20 7.03 -7.13 -12.29
C ALA A 20 6.12 -6.16 -13.07
N ILE A 21 5.64 -5.08 -12.43
CA ILE A 21 4.85 -4.04 -13.08
C ILE A 21 5.71 -3.21 -14.06
N ALA A 22 6.97 -2.96 -13.74
CA ALA A 22 7.89 -2.27 -14.64
C ALA A 22 8.26 -3.13 -15.85
N GLN A 23 8.46 -4.43 -15.68
CA GLN A 23 8.78 -5.36 -16.78
C GLN A 23 7.59 -5.64 -17.70
N SER A 24 6.36 -5.64 -17.20
CA SER A 24 5.19 -5.85 -18.04
C SER A 24 4.91 -4.68 -19.00
N ARG A 25 5.45 -3.50 -18.73
CA ARG A 25 5.34 -2.35 -19.66
C ARG A 25 6.27 -2.46 -20.87
N GLU A 26 7.41 -3.11 -20.75
CA GLU A 26 8.38 -3.24 -21.85
C GLU A 26 8.06 -4.40 -22.82
N THR A 27 7.40 -5.46 -22.34
CA THR A 27 7.04 -6.62 -23.18
C THR A 27 5.72 -6.45 -23.94
N ALA A 28 4.94 -5.41 -23.68
CA ALA A 28 3.66 -5.14 -24.34
C ALA A 28 3.80 -4.59 -25.78
N ALA A 29 5.01 -4.42 -26.30
CA ALA A 29 5.25 -3.80 -27.61
C ALA A 29 5.14 -4.76 -28.82
N SER A 30 4.77 -6.02 -28.63
CA SER A 30 4.64 -6.97 -29.76
C SER A 30 3.44 -7.91 -29.65
N GLY A 31 2.29 -7.47 -30.15
CA GLY A 31 1.17 -8.35 -30.45
C GLY A 31 -0.19 -7.83 -30.02
N ASP A 32 -0.98 -7.32 -30.98
CA ASP A 32 -2.30 -6.68 -30.74
C ASP A 32 -3.33 -7.53 -29.99
N GLY A 33 -3.23 -8.85 -29.98
CA GLY A 33 -4.18 -9.74 -29.28
C GLY A 33 -3.87 -9.97 -27.80
N ILE A 34 -2.62 -9.80 -27.40
CA ILE A 34 -2.16 -10.02 -26.02
C ILE A 34 -2.37 -8.75 -25.18
N ILE A 35 -2.43 -7.59 -25.82
CA ILE A 35 -2.56 -6.28 -25.16
C ILE A 35 -3.89 -6.18 -24.38
N TYR A 36 -5.00 -6.61 -24.97
CA TYR A 36 -6.31 -6.52 -24.32
C TYR A 36 -6.42 -7.42 -23.10
N ALA A 37 -5.84 -8.62 -23.15
CA ALA A 37 -5.86 -9.55 -22.01
C ALA A 37 -4.97 -9.05 -20.85
N SER A 38 -3.84 -8.41 -21.13
CA SER A 38 -2.92 -7.88 -20.10
C SER A 38 -3.45 -6.59 -19.47
N VAL A 39 -4.11 -5.71 -20.23
CA VAL A 39 -4.78 -4.50 -19.71
C VAL A 39 -5.94 -4.89 -18.80
N PHE A 40 -6.79 -5.83 -19.24
CA PHE A 40 -7.91 -6.31 -18.42
C PHE A 40 -7.44 -7.00 -17.12
N ALA A 41 -6.37 -7.78 -17.19
CA ALA A 41 -5.79 -8.42 -16.02
C ALA A 41 -5.16 -7.40 -15.04
N GLY A 42 -4.57 -6.33 -15.57
CA GLY A 42 -4.00 -5.23 -14.76
C GLY A 42 -5.07 -4.46 -14.02
N ASP A 43 -6.13 -4.04 -14.70
CA ASP A 43 -7.24 -3.28 -14.11
C ASP A 43 -8.02 -4.11 -13.08
N PHE A 44 -8.25 -5.40 -13.38
CA PHE A 44 -8.89 -6.33 -12.44
C PHE A 44 -8.04 -6.55 -11.19
N SER A 45 -6.74 -6.70 -11.34
CA SER A 45 -5.80 -6.85 -10.22
C SER A 45 -5.77 -5.59 -9.34
N LEU A 46 -5.79 -4.40 -9.92
CA LEU A 46 -5.88 -3.14 -9.19
C LEU A 46 -7.19 -3.03 -8.41
N LEU A 47 -8.30 -3.35 -9.03
CA LEU A 47 -9.62 -3.31 -8.40
C LEU A 47 -9.71 -4.30 -7.24
N LEU A 48 -9.20 -5.51 -7.42
CA LEU A 48 -9.12 -6.52 -6.37
C LEU A 48 -8.24 -6.04 -5.20
N SER A 49 -7.10 -5.43 -5.50
CA SER A 49 -6.20 -4.86 -4.50
C SER A 49 -6.87 -3.74 -3.68
N ILE A 50 -7.64 -2.87 -4.33
CA ILE A 50 -8.41 -1.81 -3.66
C ILE A 50 -9.45 -2.42 -2.72
N VAL A 51 -10.22 -3.41 -3.17
CA VAL A 51 -11.23 -4.09 -2.36
C VAL A 51 -10.61 -4.74 -1.13
N ILE A 52 -9.52 -5.49 -1.32
CA ILE A 52 -8.80 -6.12 -0.20
C ILE A 52 -8.24 -5.05 0.74
N GLY A 53 -7.68 -3.97 0.21
CA GLY A 53 -7.15 -2.85 1.00
C GLY A 53 -8.23 -2.18 1.85
N VAL A 54 -9.42 -1.93 1.29
CA VAL A 54 -10.57 -1.37 2.04
C VAL A 54 -11.00 -2.31 3.16
N VAL A 55 -11.16 -3.59 2.86
CA VAL A 55 -11.56 -4.61 3.85
C VAL A 55 -10.52 -4.70 4.97
N ALA A 56 -9.24 -4.79 4.63
CA ALA A 56 -8.16 -4.84 5.61
C ALA A 56 -8.14 -3.59 6.50
N THR A 57 -8.26 -2.40 5.90
CA THR A 57 -8.33 -1.13 6.63
C THR A 57 -9.49 -1.09 7.60
N PHE A 58 -10.67 -1.55 7.17
CA PHE A 58 -11.84 -1.63 8.03
C PHE A 58 -11.62 -2.55 9.25
N PHE A 59 -11.02 -3.72 9.04
CA PHE A 59 -10.71 -4.64 10.13
C PHE A 59 -9.69 -4.06 11.11
N VAL A 60 -8.63 -3.41 10.62
CA VAL A 60 -7.62 -2.76 11.47
C VAL A 60 -8.25 -1.63 12.27
N PHE A 61 -9.11 -0.81 11.65
CA PHE A 61 -9.82 0.27 12.35
C PHE A 61 -10.76 -0.27 13.43
N ARG A 62 -11.48 -1.35 13.13
CA ARG A 62 -12.35 -2.02 14.10
C ARG A 62 -11.56 -2.64 15.24
N ALA A 63 -10.39 -3.22 14.98
CA ALA A 63 -9.49 -3.73 16.02
C ALA A 63 -8.97 -2.60 16.91
N ALA A 64 -8.53 -1.49 16.32
CA ALA A 64 -8.06 -0.31 17.03
C ALA A 64 -9.13 0.26 17.98
N SER A 65 -10.39 0.36 17.53
CA SER A 65 -11.50 0.87 18.32
C SER A 65 -11.86 -0.03 19.52
N ARG A 66 -11.63 -1.35 19.39
CA ARG A 66 -11.89 -2.31 20.48
C ARG A 66 -10.78 -2.34 21.54
N MET A 67 -9.58 -1.90 21.22
CA MET A 67 -8.44 -1.89 22.14
C MET A 67 -8.43 -0.68 23.11
N GLY A 68 -9.46 0.14 23.11
CA GLY A 68 -9.78 1.08 24.20
C GLY A 68 -8.72 2.13 24.53
N GLY A 69 -8.03 2.71 23.54
CA GLY A 69 -7.21 3.92 23.75
C GLY A 69 -5.85 3.72 24.41
N GLY A 70 -5.39 2.50 24.68
CA GLY A 70 -4.04 2.23 25.14
C GLY A 70 -2.97 2.48 24.07
N LEU A 71 -1.70 2.21 24.41
CA LEU A 71 -0.57 2.34 23.48
C LEU A 71 -0.84 1.62 22.16
N PHE A 72 -1.34 0.38 22.23
CA PHE A 72 -1.69 -0.42 21.06
C PHE A 72 -2.81 0.18 20.22
N GLY A 73 -3.88 0.70 20.85
CA GLY A 73 -4.98 1.36 20.15
C GLY A 73 -4.51 2.58 19.38
N THR A 74 -3.63 3.38 19.99
CA THR A 74 -3.03 4.55 19.34
C THR A 74 -2.18 4.14 18.13
N VAL A 75 -1.34 3.13 18.26
CA VAL A 75 -0.48 2.62 17.19
C VAL A 75 -1.30 2.06 16.03
N LEU A 76 -2.33 1.25 16.34
CA LEU A 76 -3.22 0.71 15.31
C LEU A 76 -3.96 1.83 14.56
N ASN A 77 -4.35 2.91 15.23
CA ASN A 77 -4.98 4.06 14.56
C ASN A 77 -4.03 4.75 13.57
N PHE A 78 -2.73 4.87 13.90
CA PHE A 78 -1.74 5.40 12.94
C PHE A 78 -1.56 4.47 11.75
N ILE A 79 -1.50 3.15 11.99
CA ILE A 79 -1.38 2.15 10.93
C ILE A 79 -2.64 2.16 10.05
N ALA A 80 -3.83 2.17 10.65
CA ALA A 80 -5.09 2.25 9.92
C ALA A 80 -5.18 3.52 9.07
N GLY A 81 -4.79 4.67 9.65
CA GLY A 81 -4.70 5.94 8.91
C GLY A 81 -3.76 5.84 7.72
N GLY A 82 -2.56 5.25 7.90
CA GLY A 82 -1.62 5.01 6.80
C GLY A 82 -2.20 4.10 5.71
N MET A 83 -2.93 3.05 6.10
CA MET A 83 -3.61 2.16 5.14
C MET A 83 -4.69 2.90 4.32
N VAL A 84 -5.45 3.81 4.94
CA VAL A 84 -6.43 4.65 4.21
C VAL A 84 -5.73 5.44 3.10
N PHE A 85 -4.59 6.07 3.39
CA PHE A 85 -3.85 6.83 2.39
C PHE A 85 -3.30 5.94 1.27
N VAL A 86 -2.84 4.74 1.59
CA VAL A 86 -2.40 3.76 0.57
C VAL A 86 -3.56 3.32 -0.31
N VAL A 87 -4.74 3.06 0.25
CA VAL A 87 -5.94 2.71 -0.52
C VAL A 87 -6.36 3.88 -1.42
N LEU A 88 -6.36 5.11 -0.90
CA LEU A 88 -6.65 6.30 -1.71
C LEU A 88 -5.63 6.48 -2.85
N GLY A 89 -4.35 6.21 -2.61
CA GLY A 89 -3.33 6.18 -3.65
C GLY A 89 -3.63 5.15 -4.74
N SER A 90 -4.06 3.94 -4.35
CA SER A 90 -4.46 2.90 -5.31
C SER A 90 -5.69 3.29 -6.12
N VAL A 91 -6.66 3.97 -5.50
CA VAL A 91 -7.82 4.54 -6.21
C VAL A 91 -7.38 5.63 -7.18
N SER A 92 -6.41 6.46 -6.81
CA SER A 92 -5.86 7.49 -7.69
C SER A 92 -5.22 6.90 -8.96
N ILE A 93 -4.49 5.77 -8.84
CA ILE A 93 -3.95 5.04 -10.01
C ILE A 93 -5.07 4.54 -10.91
N PHE A 94 -6.15 4.01 -10.31
CA PHE A 94 -7.29 3.53 -11.09
C PHE A 94 -7.95 4.66 -11.86
N LEU A 95 -8.10 5.85 -11.24
CA LEU A 95 -8.65 7.04 -11.89
C LEU A 95 -7.74 7.59 -12.99
N GLU A 96 -6.41 7.51 -12.84
CA GLU A 96 -5.43 7.93 -13.86
C GLU A 96 -5.62 7.16 -15.17
N ASN A 97 -6.05 5.90 -15.13
CA ASN A 97 -6.36 5.12 -16.32
C ASN A 97 -7.56 5.68 -17.11
N TRP A 98 -8.47 6.37 -16.44
CA TRP A 98 -9.68 6.97 -17.05
C TRP A 98 -9.47 8.45 -17.42
N PHE A 99 -8.64 9.15 -16.65
CA PHE A 99 -8.35 10.57 -16.81
C PHE A 99 -6.83 10.77 -16.80
N PRO A 100 -6.15 10.62 -17.96
CA PRO A 100 -4.69 10.74 -18.04
C PRO A 100 -4.28 12.21 -17.86
N ASP A 101 -4.16 12.67 -16.63
CA ASP A 101 -3.69 13.99 -16.27
C ASP A 101 -2.42 13.86 -15.40
N ALA A 102 -1.40 14.64 -15.72
CA ALA A 102 -0.10 14.60 -15.03
C ALA A 102 -0.21 14.83 -13.51
N TRP A 103 -1.26 15.49 -13.04
CA TRP A 103 -1.51 15.74 -11.63
C TRP A 103 -1.81 14.49 -10.82
N PHE A 104 -2.43 13.47 -11.42
CA PHE A 104 -2.75 12.22 -10.71
C PHE A 104 -1.50 11.47 -10.25
N GLY A 105 -0.43 11.48 -11.04
CA GLY A 105 0.84 10.88 -10.65
C GLY A 105 1.48 11.54 -9.42
N VAL A 106 1.39 12.86 -9.32
CA VAL A 106 1.90 13.61 -8.16
C VAL A 106 1.05 13.33 -6.92
N ILE A 107 -0.27 13.36 -7.06
CA ILE A 107 -1.23 13.07 -5.96
C ILE A 107 -1.03 11.66 -5.44
N ASN A 108 -0.92 10.68 -6.34
CA ASN A 108 -0.66 9.30 -6.01
C ASN A 108 0.62 9.12 -5.19
N THR A 109 1.74 9.68 -5.67
CA THR A 109 3.01 9.61 -4.98
C THR A 109 2.94 10.25 -3.59
N ALA A 110 2.28 11.40 -3.46
CA ALA A 110 2.10 12.09 -2.19
C ALA A 110 1.24 11.26 -1.21
N LEU A 111 0.17 10.63 -1.68
CA LEU A 111 -0.69 9.77 -0.87
C LEU A 111 0.05 8.54 -0.35
N PHE A 112 0.80 7.84 -1.20
CA PHE A 112 1.62 6.72 -0.76
C PHE A 112 2.70 7.13 0.23
N ALA A 113 3.43 8.21 -0.04
CA ALA A 113 4.46 8.72 0.86
C ALA A 113 3.86 9.06 2.23
N THR A 114 2.72 9.75 2.28
CA THR A 114 2.02 10.09 3.52
C THR A 114 1.57 8.84 4.27
N GLY A 115 1.02 7.85 3.56
CA GLY A 115 0.58 6.58 4.14
C GLY A 115 1.74 5.84 4.80
N TYR A 116 2.87 5.71 4.11
CA TYR A 116 4.06 5.05 4.67
C TYR A 116 4.66 5.81 5.85
N ILE A 117 4.72 7.14 5.80
CA ILE A 117 5.20 7.96 6.93
C ILE A 117 4.33 7.72 8.17
N LEU A 118 3.00 7.71 8.03
CA LEU A 118 2.09 7.43 9.14
C LEU A 118 2.32 6.03 9.74
N MET A 119 2.52 5.02 8.90
CA MET A 119 2.82 3.66 9.37
C MET A 119 4.16 3.61 10.14
N VAL A 120 5.19 4.27 9.63
CA VAL A 120 6.51 4.35 10.30
C VAL A 120 6.40 5.08 11.64
N VAL A 121 5.63 6.18 11.70
CA VAL A 121 5.38 6.89 12.97
C VAL A 121 4.66 6.00 13.96
N GLY A 122 3.66 5.24 13.52
CA GLY A 122 2.95 4.26 14.35
C GLY A 122 3.89 3.19 14.90
N ALA A 123 4.72 2.59 14.04
CA ALA A 123 5.70 1.59 14.42
C ALA A 123 6.75 2.14 15.41
N ASN A 124 7.21 3.37 15.20
CA ASN A 124 8.17 4.01 16.10
C ASN A 124 7.57 4.30 17.50
N LYS A 125 6.29 4.71 17.55
CA LYS A 125 5.59 4.85 18.84
C LYS A 125 5.47 3.54 19.59
N LEU A 126 5.22 2.43 18.89
CA LEU A 126 5.18 1.10 19.50
C LEU A 126 6.53 0.72 20.11
N LEU A 127 7.62 0.90 19.35
CA LEU A 127 8.99 0.62 19.80
C LEU A 127 9.33 1.42 21.05
N LYS A 128 9.06 2.71 21.07
CA LYS A 128 9.30 3.57 22.23
C LYS A 128 8.47 3.15 23.44
N GLY A 129 7.22 2.77 23.24
CA GLY A 129 6.37 2.32 24.34
C GLY A 129 6.83 1.00 24.98
N ILE A 130 7.39 0.08 24.20
CA ILE A 130 7.93 -1.19 24.70
C ILE A 130 9.26 -1.00 25.42
N MET A 131 10.11 -0.09 24.92
CA MET A 131 11.44 0.16 25.52
C MET A 131 11.40 1.04 26.79
N SER A 132 10.29 1.73 27.05
CA SER A 132 10.13 2.59 28.23
C SER A 132 9.54 1.86 29.45
N THR A 133 9.25 0.57 29.32
CA THR A 133 8.80 -0.30 30.41
C THR A 133 9.94 -1.12 30.95
#